data_38a786b4994c2d0bec36f74bec0cc2b8
#
_entry.id   38a786b4994c2d0bec36f74bec0cc2b8
#
_cell.length_a   1.000
_cell.length_b   1.000
_cell.length_c   1.000
_cell.angle_alpha   90.00
_cell.angle_beta   90.00
_cell.angle_gamma   90.00
#
_symmetry.space_group_name_H-M   'P 1'
#
loop_
_entity.id
_entity.type
_entity.pdbx_description
1 polymer ?
#
loop_
_entity_poly.entity_id
_entity_poly.type
_entity_poly.pdbx_seq_one_letter_code
_entity_poly.pdbx_strand_id
1 'polypeptide(L)'
;MTEAFAKQIEAEARRAMTELVAAAKLKKGDVLVVGCSSSEMVGGHIGKDSSIEAARALYAGAAPVLAEKGIWLAAQCCEHLNRAIILEREAAEKYGWEEVCVVPRPHAGGSWATTCWKNFKDPVAVEEIRANAGMDIGGTLIGMHLKRVAVPVRLSLNKIGEANILCAYTRPKLIGGERARYTEED
;
A
#
# COMPACT_ATOMS: atom_id res chain seq x y z
N MET A 1 10.37 20.04 5.23
CA MET A 1 9.36 19.54 6.21
C MET A 1 9.93 19.69 7.63
N THR A 2 9.12 20.03 8.65
CA THR A 2 9.58 20.10 10.04
C THR A 2 9.70 18.71 10.66
N GLU A 3 10.59 18.54 11.66
CA GLU A 3 10.73 17.27 12.39
C GLU A 3 9.43 16.87 13.10
N ALA A 4 8.70 17.83 13.66
CA ALA A 4 7.42 17.58 14.32
C ALA A 4 6.38 17.01 13.34
N PHE A 5 6.30 17.54 12.12
CA PHE A 5 5.38 17.06 11.10
C PHE A 5 5.78 15.67 10.57
N ALA A 6 7.08 15.39 10.47
CA ALA A 6 7.55 14.04 10.14
C ALA A 6 7.13 12.99 11.19
N LYS A 7 7.28 13.33 12.48
CA LYS A 7 6.83 12.47 13.60
C LYS A 7 5.31 12.29 13.60
N GLN A 8 4.56 13.31 13.24
CA GLN A 8 3.11 13.20 13.07
C GLN A 8 2.75 12.20 11.97
N ILE A 9 3.33 12.33 10.76
CA ILE A 9 3.11 11.40 9.63
C ILE A 9 3.45 9.97 10.05
N GLU A 10 4.58 9.75 10.74
CA GLU A 10 4.98 8.43 11.22
C GLU A 10 3.94 7.83 12.19
N ALA A 11 3.47 8.61 13.16
CA ALA A 11 2.49 8.16 14.14
C ALA A 11 1.14 7.84 13.50
N GLU A 12 0.66 8.70 12.59
CA GLU A 12 -0.59 8.49 11.84
C GLU A 12 -0.50 7.27 10.92
N ALA A 13 0.63 7.08 10.23
CA ALA A 13 0.88 5.92 9.38
C ALA A 13 0.86 4.62 10.19
N ARG A 14 1.54 4.59 11.33
CA ARG A 14 1.54 3.44 12.26
C ARG A 14 0.14 3.10 12.71
N ARG A 15 -0.63 4.09 13.15
CA ARG A 15 -2.02 3.92 13.58
C ARG A 15 -2.91 3.40 12.46
N ALA A 16 -2.89 4.06 11.30
CA ALA A 16 -3.69 3.66 10.14
C ALA A 16 -3.38 2.22 9.70
N MET A 17 -2.09 1.87 9.64
CA MET A 17 -1.66 0.53 9.24
C MET A 17 -2.10 -0.53 10.26
N THR A 18 -1.97 -0.26 11.56
CA THR A 18 -2.42 -1.16 12.62
C THR A 18 -3.92 -1.43 12.54
N GLU A 19 -4.73 -0.37 12.37
CA GLU A 19 -6.19 -0.49 12.25
C GLU A 19 -6.59 -1.24 10.97
N LEU A 20 -5.96 -0.95 9.83
CA LEU A 20 -6.26 -1.63 8.57
C LEU A 20 -5.92 -3.12 8.62
N VAL A 21 -4.74 -3.47 9.15
CA VAL A 21 -4.32 -4.88 9.30
C VAL A 21 -5.31 -5.66 10.15
N ALA A 22 -5.79 -5.06 11.26
CA ALA A 22 -6.80 -5.67 12.14
C ALA A 22 -8.16 -5.81 11.44
N ALA A 23 -8.66 -4.74 10.78
CA ALA A 23 -9.94 -4.75 10.09
C ALA A 23 -9.95 -5.73 8.90
N ALA A 24 -8.85 -5.82 8.16
CA ALA A 24 -8.68 -6.74 7.05
C ALA A 24 -8.40 -8.19 7.46
N LYS A 25 -8.16 -8.45 8.75
CA LYS A 25 -7.78 -9.76 9.31
C LYS A 25 -6.61 -10.40 8.56
N LEU A 26 -5.62 -9.58 8.19
CA LEU A 26 -4.47 -10.03 7.41
C LEU A 26 -3.64 -11.06 8.19
N LYS A 27 -3.11 -12.03 7.47
CA LYS A 27 -2.31 -13.14 8.00
C LYS A 27 -0.89 -13.06 7.47
N LYS A 28 0.04 -13.76 8.13
CA LYS A 28 1.40 -13.94 7.64
C LYS A 28 1.41 -14.40 6.18
N GLY A 29 2.16 -13.68 5.37
CA GLY A 29 2.28 -13.92 3.94
C GLY A 29 1.19 -13.29 3.07
N ASP A 30 0.23 -12.56 3.64
CA ASP A 30 -0.66 -11.69 2.85
C ASP A 30 0.09 -10.48 2.32
N VAL A 31 -0.49 -9.82 1.32
CA VAL A 31 0.09 -8.63 0.69
C VAL A 31 -0.83 -7.44 0.90
N LEU A 32 -0.25 -6.32 1.33
CA LEU A 32 -0.92 -5.03 1.45
C LEU A 32 -0.27 -4.02 0.52
N VAL A 33 -1.06 -3.46 -0.41
CA VAL A 33 -0.58 -2.43 -1.35
C VAL A 33 -0.79 -1.03 -0.79
N VAL A 34 0.23 -0.19 -0.94
CA VAL A 34 0.15 1.24 -0.62
C VAL A 34 0.50 2.07 -1.84
N GLY A 35 -0.45 2.89 -2.27
CA GLY A 35 -0.21 4.00 -3.18
C GLY A 35 -0.11 5.29 -2.38
N CYS A 36 0.86 6.14 -2.70
CA CYS A 36 1.08 7.35 -1.92
C CYS A 36 1.50 8.52 -2.79
N SER A 37 0.79 9.63 -2.65
CA SER A 37 1.23 10.95 -3.09
C SER A 37 1.93 11.67 -1.94
N SER A 38 3.26 11.68 -1.96
CA SER A 38 4.03 12.43 -0.96
C SER A 38 3.83 13.94 -1.08
N SER A 39 3.42 14.45 -2.23
CA SER A 39 3.03 15.86 -2.43
C SER A 39 1.76 16.19 -1.65
N GLU A 40 0.72 15.37 -1.77
CA GLU A 40 -0.54 15.55 -1.02
C GLU A 40 -0.30 15.47 0.50
N MET A 41 0.58 14.60 0.97
CA MET A 41 0.90 14.49 2.40
C MET A 41 1.47 15.78 2.98
N VAL A 42 2.16 16.60 2.19
CA VAL A 42 2.72 17.89 2.62
C VAL A 42 1.85 19.09 2.25
N GLY A 43 0.62 18.87 1.79
CA GLY A 43 -0.32 19.92 1.41
C GLY A 43 -0.11 20.51 0.03
N GLY A 44 0.72 19.88 -0.81
CA GLY A 44 0.92 20.23 -2.21
C GLY A 44 -0.02 19.46 -3.15
N HIS A 45 0.17 19.65 -4.46
CA HIS A 45 -0.56 18.93 -5.48
C HIS A 45 0.19 17.68 -5.95
N ILE A 46 -0.54 16.60 -6.20
CA ILE A 46 0.01 15.34 -6.69
C ILE A 46 0.99 15.55 -7.87
N GLY A 47 2.19 14.98 -7.76
CA GLY A 47 3.23 15.03 -8.79
C GLY A 47 4.04 16.33 -8.87
N LYS A 48 3.72 17.38 -8.06
CA LYS A 48 4.42 18.68 -8.14
C LYS A 48 5.43 18.92 -7.01
N ASP A 49 5.09 18.51 -5.78
CA ASP A 49 5.85 18.84 -4.56
C ASP A 49 6.35 17.55 -3.86
N SER A 50 6.90 16.63 -4.63
CA SER A 50 7.33 15.31 -4.12
C SER A 50 8.29 15.42 -2.94
N SER A 51 7.97 14.81 -1.79
CA SER A 51 8.75 14.85 -0.56
C SER A 51 9.28 13.47 -0.19
N ILE A 52 10.60 13.32 -0.26
CA ILE A 52 11.27 12.08 0.17
C ILE A 52 11.22 11.93 1.69
N GLU A 53 11.24 13.04 2.44
CA GLU A 53 11.14 13.04 3.90
C GLU A 53 9.77 12.52 4.35
N ALA A 54 8.68 12.98 3.71
CA ALA A 54 7.34 12.48 3.99
C ALA A 54 7.20 10.98 3.68
N ALA A 55 7.77 10.53 2.56
CA ALA A 55 7.79 9.11 2.21
C ALA A 55 8.59 8.26 3.21
N ARG A 56 9.71 8.78 3.73
CA ARG A 56 10.49 8.11 4.79
C ARG A 56 9.71 8.02 6.10
N ALA A 57 9.03 9.09 6.50
CA ALA A 57 8.20 9.10 7.70
C ALA A 57 7.04 8.09 7.59
N LEU A 58 6.37 8.05 6.43
CA LEU A 58 5.34 7.05 6.14
C LEU A 58 5.90 5.62 6.25
N TYR A 59 7.07 5.36 5.66
CA TYR A 59 7.71 4.05 5.72
C TYR A 59 8.06 3.65 7.16
N ALA A 60 8.64 4.56 7.93
CA ALA A 60 9.00 4.33 9.33
C ALA A 60 7.79 3.98 10.22
N GLY A 61 6.62 4.54 9.92
CA GLY A 61 5.38 4.19 10.60
C GLY A 61 4.75 2.89 10.13
N ALA A 62 4.68 2.67 8.82
CA ALA A 62 3.92 1.57 8.22
C ALA A 62 4.67 0.23 8.17
N ALA A 63 5.94 0.23 7.73
CA ALA A 63 6.68 -0.99 7.45
C ALA A 63 6.89 -1.89 8.68
N PRO A 64 7.23 -1.37 9.90
CA PRO A 64 7.38 -2.21 11.08
C PRO A 64 6.11 -2.96 11.47
N VAL A 65 4.93 -2.35 11.31
CA VAL A 65 3.63 -2.99 11.62
C VAL A 65 3.39 -4.21 10.74
N LEU A 66 3.71 -4.11 9.46
CA LEU A 66 3.57 -5.22 8.51
C LEU A 66 4.62 -6.30 8.75
N ALA A 67 5.88 -5.90 8.95
CA ALA A 67 6.99 -6.81 9.19
C ALA A 67 6.77 -7.68 10.43
N GLU A 68 6.31 -7.11 11.55
CA GLU A 68 5.99 -7.83 12.79
C GLU A 68 4.97 -8.95 12.55
N LYS A 69 4.04 -8.76 11.65
CA LYS A 69 2.98 -9.74 11.32
C LYS A 69 3.32 -10.61 10.11
N GLY A 70 4.50 -10.43 9.51
CA GLY A 70 4.93 -11.15 8.31
C GLY A 70 4.04 -10.89 7.10
N ILE A 71 3.53 -9.66 6.96
CA ILE A 71 2.72 -9.19 5.84
C ILE A 71 3.64 -8.46 4.85
N TRP A 72 3.51 -8.78 3.56
CA TRP A 72 4.28 -8.13 2.51
C TRP A 72 3.76 -6.73 2.19
N LEU A 73 4.64 -5.73 2.26
CA LEU A 73 4.36 -4.40 1.75
C LEU A 73 4.60 -4.36 0.24
N ALA A 74 3.62 -3.88 -0.51
CA ALA A 74 3.72 -3.62 -1.94
C ALA A 74 3.55 -2.12 -2.18
N ALA A 75 4.53 -1.47 -2.79
CA ALA A 75 4.54 -0.03 -3.03
C ALA A 75 4.23 0.29 -4.49
N GLN A 76 3.13 0.99 -4.74
CA GLN A 76 2.75 1.41 -6.09
C GLN A 76 3.65 2.56 -6.58
N CYS A 77 4.16 2.43 -7.79
CA CYS A 77 4.78 3.52 -8.54
C CYS A 77 3.74 4.47 -9.14
N CYS A 78 4.18 5.65 -9.58
CA CYS A 78 3.34 6.58 -10.34
C CYS A 78 3.13 6.11 -11.80
N GLU A 79 2.29 6.85 -12.53
CA GLU A 79 1.97 6.57 -13.94
C GLU A 79 3.18 6.59 -14.88
N HIS A 80 4.25 7.33 -14.57
CA HIS A 80 5.49 7.32 -15.34
C HIS A 80 6.18 5.96 -15.41
N LEU A 81 5.92 5.09 -14.44
CA LEU A 81 6.33 3.69 -14.45
C LEU A 81 5.12 2.75 -14.57
N ASN A 82 4.08 3.17 -15.29
CA ASN A 82 2.86 2.39 -15.54
C ASN A 82 2.21 1.81 -14.27
N ARG A 83 2.40 2.48 -13.13
CA ARG A 83 1.96 2.01 -11.80
C ARG A 83 2.48 0.62 -11.41
N ALA A 84 3.67 0.24 -11.90
CA ALA A 84 4.36 -0.96 -11.46
C ALA A 84 4.48 -1.00 -9.93
N ILE A 85 4.58 -2.18 -9.38
CA ILE A 85 4.64 -2.42 -7.94
C ILE A 85 6.04 -2.81 -7.53
N ILE A 86 6.54 -2.18 -6.48
CA ILE A 86 7.79 -2.54 -5.81
C ILE A 86 7.47 -3.39 -4.59
N LEU A 87 8.11 -4.55 -4.49
CA LEU A 87 7.96 -5.47 -3.36
C LEU A 87 9.24 -6.33 -3.18
N GLU A 88 9.25 -7.16 -2.15
CA GLU A 88 10.32 -8.15 -1.96
C GLU A 88 10.23 -9.27 -2.99
N ARG A 89 11.37 -9.72 -3.53
CA ARG A 89 11.47 -10.85 -4.47
C ARG A 89 10.77 -12.11 -3.96
N GLU A 90 10.94 -12.44 -2.68
CA GLU A 90 10.30 -13.59 -2.06
C GLU A 90 8.76 -13.56 -2.20
N ALA A 91 8.14 -12.37 -2.15
CA ALA A 91 6.71 -12.23 -2.39
C ALA A 91 6.36 -12.42 -3.87
N ALA A 92 7.14 -11.86 -4.80
CA ALA A 92 6.93 -12.04 -6.23
C ALA A 92 7.00 -13.53 -6.61
N GLU A 93 8.03 -14.23 -6.18
CA GLU A 93 8.21 -15.67 -6.41
C GLU A 93 7.07 -16.50 -5.80
N LYS A 94 6.70 -16.21 -4.54
CA LYS A 94 5.61 -16.91 -3.85
C LYS A 94 4.29 -16.85 -4.61
N TYR A 95 3.99 -15.70 -5.20
CA TYR A 95 2.72 -15.46 -5.89
C TYR A 95 2.81 -15.65 -7.40
N GLY A 96 4.00 -15.91 -7.96
CA GLY A 96 4.23 -16.11 -9.39
C GLY A 96 4.03 -14.82 -10.20
N TRP A 97 4.35 -13.67 -9.64
CA TRP A 97 4.31 -12.39 -10.35
C TRP A 97 5.59 -12.19 -11.16
N GLU A 98 5.41 -11.87 -12.43
CA GLU A 98 6.51 -11.66 -13.37
C GLU A 98 7.25 -10.35 -13.06
N GLU A 99 8.58 -10.45 -12.94
CA GLU A 99 9.43 -9.28 -12.73
C GLU A 99 9.55 -8.44 -14.01
N VAL A 100 9.54 -7.13 -13.83
CA VAL A 100 9.80 -6.15 -14.89
C VAL A 100 11.06 -5.33 -14.56
N CYS A 101 11.77 -4.93 -15.63
CA CYS A 101 13.03 -4.20 -15.49
C CYS A 101 12.78 -2.69 -15.30
N VAL A 102 12.49 -2.29 -14.03
CA VAL A 102 12.36 -0.87 -13.68
C VAL A 102 12.90 -0.61 -12.28
N VAL A 103 13.53 0.56 -12.09
CA VAL A 103 14.01 1.03 -10.79
C VAL A 103 13.39 2.40 -10.52
N PRO A 104 12.61 2.56 -9.43
CA PRO A 104 11.94 3.82 -9.15
C PRO A 104 12.92 4.92 -8.75
N ARG A 105 12.58 6.14 -9.15
CA ARG A 105 13.27 7.40 -8.81
C ARG A 105 12.25 8.40 -8.28
N PRO A 106 12.65 9.44 -7.52
CA PRO A 106 11.72 10.44 -7.00
C PRO A 106 10.81 11.07 -8.03
N HIS A 107 11.31 11.28 -9.27
CA HIS A 107 10.56 11.88 -10.37
C HIS A 107 10.02 10.86 -11.39
N ALA A 108 10.27 9.56 -11.18
CA ALA A 108 9.71 8.46 -11.98
C ALA A 108 9.52 7.23 -11.09
N GLY A 109 8.28 6.96 -10.71
CA GLY A 109 7.90 5.99 -9.67
C GLY A 109 7.48 6.68 -8.37
N GLY A 110 8.06 7.85 -8.06
CA GLY A 110 7.70 8.69 -6.91
C GLY A 110 8.55 8.40 -5.68
N SER A 111 8.51 9.34 -4.71
CA SER A 111 9.27 9.27 -3.46
C SER A 111 8.91 8.04 -2.63
N TRP A 112 7.64 7.61 -2.64
CA TRP A 112 7.17 6.42 -1.92
C TRP A 112 7.83 5.13 -2.43
N ALA A 113 7.66 4.83 -3.71
CA ALA A 113 8.26 3.63 -4.32
C ALA A 113 9.79 3.63 -4.23
N THR A 114 10.42 4.81 -4.39
CA THR A 114 11.87 4.99 -4.21
C THR A 114 12.32 4.70 -2.78
N THR A 115 11.54 5.11 -1.77
CA THR A 115 11.83 4.85 -0.36
C THR A 115 11.71 3.36 -0.07
N CYS A 116 10.65 2.71 -0.54
CA CYS A 116 10.46 1.25 -0.37
C CYS A 116 11.60 0.47 -1.03
N TRP A 117 11.94 0.77 -2.29
CA TRP A 117 13.06 0.14 -2.99
C TRP A 117 14.37 0.16 -2.20
N LYS A 118 14.68 1.31 -1.58
CA LYS A 118 15.93 1.48 -0.81
C LYS A 118 15.94 0.78 0.55
N ASN A 119 14.77 0.43 1.07
CA ASN A 119 14.64 -0.17 2.39
C ASN A 119 14.25 -1.65 2.36
N PHE A 120 13.78 -2.17 1.23
CA PHE A 120 13.59 -3.60 1.04
C PHE A 120 14.93 -4.32 0.95
N LYS A 121 14.96 -5.58 1.37
CA LYS A 121 16.17 -6.40 1.40
C LYS A 121 16.58 -6.85 -0.01
N ASP A 122 15.61 -7.28 -0.78
CA ASP A 122 15.79 -7.72 -2.18
C ASP A 122 14.60 -7.22 -3.03
N PRO A 123 14.60 -5.89 -3.34
CA PRO A 123 13.50 -5.27 -4.06
C PRO A 123 13.44 -5.68 -5.51
N VAL A 124 12.23 -5.98 -5.98
CA VAL A 124 11.92 -6.18 -7.39
C VAL A 124 10.72 -5.31 -7.78
N ALA A 125 10.57 -5.12 -9.09
CA ALA A 125 9.38 -4.51 -9.67
C ALA A 125 8.57 -5.58 -10.42
N VAL A 126 7.24 -5.51 -10.29
CA VAL A 126 6.31 -6.33 -11.07
C VAL A 126 5.25 -5.45 -11.70
N GLU A 127 4.65 -5.89 -12.80
CA GLU A 127 3.66 -5.09 -13.52
C GLU A 127 2.35 -4.95 -12.73
N GLU A 128 1.84 -6.04 -12.19
CA GLU A 128 0.58 -6.09 -11.44
C GLU A 128 0.64 -7.09 -10.29
N ILE A 129 -0.23 -6.89 -9.30
CA ILE A 129 -0.40 -7.79 -8.17
C ILE A 129 -1.88 -8.03 -7.88
N ARG A 130 -2.16 -8.93 -6.92
CA ARG A 130 -3.49 -9.16 -6.34
C ARG A 130 -3.40 -9.12 -4.83
N ALA A 131 -3.39 -7.90 -4.28
CA ALA A 131 -3.22 -7.66 -2.86
C ALA A 131 -4.49 -8.02 -2.05
N ASN A 132 -4.29 -8.40 -0.78
CA ASN A 132 -5.34 -8.76 0.18
C ASN A 132 -6.02 -7.53 0.80
N ALA A 133 -5.28 -6.43 0.90
CA ALA A 133 -5.76 -5.14 1.37
C ALA A 133 -4.96 -4.02 0.72
N GLY A 134 -5.42 -2.78 0.86
CA GLY A 134 -4.70 -1.63 0.35
C GLY A 134 -5.07 -0.32 1.03
N MET A 135 -4.12 0.60 0.98
CA MET A 135 -4.26 1.97 1.44
C MET A 135 -3.84 2.92 0.34
N ASP A 136 -4.75 3.76 -0.08
CA ASP A 136 -4.50 4.87 -1.00
C ASP A 136 -4.33 6.16 -0.19
N ILE A 137 -3.20 6.83 -0.35
CA ILE A 137 -2.86 8.07 0.33
C ILE A 137 -2.74 9.18 -0.71
N GLY A 138 -3.73 10.06 -0.76
CA GLY A 138 -3.75 11.20 -1.67
C GLY A 138 -4.29 10.89 -3.08
N GLY A 139 -5.17 9.89 -3.22
CA GLY A 139 -5.91 9.66 -4.46
C GLY A 139 -5.08 9.07 -5.60
N THR A 140 -4.20 8.13 -5.31
CA THR A 140 -3.30 7.49 -6.29
C THR A 140 -3.93 6.37 -7.11
N LEU A 141 -5.12 5.92 -6.73
CA LEU A 141 -5.88 4.86 -7.40
C LEU A 141 -5.16 3.49 -7.36
N ILE A 142 -5.35 2.73 -6.28
CA ILE A 142 -4.75 1.39 -6.08
C ILE A 142 -5.68 0.23 -6.47
N GLY A 143 -6.91 0.52 -6.88
CA GLY A 143 -7.95 -0.51 -7.07
C GLY A 143 -7.58 -1.63 -8.02
N MET A 144 -6.77 -1.35 -9.07
CA MET A 144 -6.31 -2.34 -10.03
C MET A 144 -5.43 -3.43 -9.41
N HIS A 145 -4.81 -3.15 -8.25
CA HIS A 145 -3.91 -4.06 -7.55
C HIS A 145 -4.59 -4.88 -6.45
N LEU A 146 -5.89 -4.69 -6.20
CA LEU A 146 -6.63 -5.44 -5.20
C LEU A 146 -7.26 -6.71 -5.77
N LYS A 147 -7.33 -7.76 -4.96
CA LYS A 147 -8.19 -8.92 -5.28
C LYS A 147 -9.65 -8.48 -5.36
N ARG A 148 -10.41 -9.12 -6.19
CA ARG A 148 -11.87 -9.02 -6.14
C ARG A 148 -12.41 -9.94 -5.05
N VAL A 149 -13.28 -9.47 -4.18
CA VAL A 149 -14.01 -8.21 -4.14
C VAL A 149 -13.33 -7.29 -3.11
N ALA A 150 -12.98 -6.06 -3.51
CA ALA A 150 -12.51 -5.04 -2.59
C ALA A 150 -13.70 -4.42 -1.82
N VAL A 151 -13.51 -4.29 -0.50
CA VAL A 151 -14.52 -3.75 0.43
C VAL A 151 -13.90 -2.54 1.15
N PRO A 152 -14.52 -1.35 1.08
CA PRO A 152 -13.98 -0.16 1.72
C PRO A 152 -13.97 -0.29 3.24
N VAL A 153 -12.91 0.25 3.86
CA VAL A 153 -12.72 0.30 5.32
C VAL A 153 -12.65 1.75 5.77
N ARG A 154 -13.36 2.07 6.85
CA ARG A 154 -13.23 3.35 7.55
C ARG A 154 -12.37 3.15 8.78
N LEU A 155 -11.27 3.89 8.84
CA LEU A 155 -10.37 3.92 9.99
C LEU A 155 -10.78 5.07 10.94
N SER A 156 -10.16 5.09 12.12
CA SER A 156 -10.38 6.18 13.10
C SER A 156 -9.79 7.53 12.67
N LEU A 157 -8.90 7.53 11.66
CA LEU A 157 -8.37 8.71 11.01
C LEU A 157 -8.66 8.64 9.51
N ASN A 158 -8.78 9.79 8.89
CA ASN A 158 -9.08 9.92 7.45
C ASN A 158 -7.95 10.58 6.67
N LYS A 159 -6.84 10.95 7.34
CA LYS A 159 -5.66 11.56 6.73
C LYS A 159 -4.38 10.97 7.30
N ILE A 160 -3.31 11.09 6.50
CA ILE A 160 -1.91 10.98 6.92
C ILE A 160 -1.21 12.25 6.42
N GLY A 161 -0.70 13.06 7.36
CA GLY A 161 -0.37 14.45 7.06
C GLY A 161 -1.61 15.19 6.54
N GLU A 162 -1.50 15.87 5.41
CA GLU A 162 -2.62 16.54 4.76
C GLU A 162 -3.38 15.66 3.74
N ALA A 163 -2.82 14.51 3.36
CA ALA A 163 -3.43 13.62 2.37
C ALA A 163 -4.60 12.82 2.93
N ASN A 164 -5.73 12.81 2.23
CA ASN A 164 -6.83 11.91 2.52
C ASN A 164 -6.43 10.45 2.27
N ILE A 165 -6.94 9.52 3.09
CA ILE A 165 -6.73 8.10 2.89
C ILE A 165 -8.03 7.37 2.53
N LEU A 166 -7.89 6.40 1.63
CA LEU A 166 -8.93 5.42 1.31
C LEU A 166 -8.35 4.03 1.52
N CYS A 167 -9.05 3.21 2.30
CA CYS A 167 -8.60 1.87 2.64
C CYS A 167 -9.61 0.82 2.19
N ALA A 168 -9.11 -0.35 1.82
CA ALA A 168 -9.93 -1.50 1.49
C ALA A 168 -9.28 -2.79 1.97
N TYR A 169 -10.11 -3.77 2.36
CA TYR A 169 -9.73 -5.17 2.41
C TYR A 169 -10.40 -5.94 1.29
N THR A 170 -10.04 -7.20 1.11
CA THR A 170 -10.68 -8.05 0.10
C THR A 170 -11.35 -9.25 0.76
N ARG A 171 -12.46 -9.68 0.19
CA ARG A 171 -13.17 -10.89 0.59
C ARG A 171 -13.33 -11.85 -0.58
N PRO A 172 -13.54 -13.15 -0.32
CA PRO A 172 -13.90 -14.09 -1.38
C PRO A 172 -15.15 -13.65 -2.13
N LYS A 173 -15.19 -13.99 -3.42
CA LYS A 173 -16.39 -13.78 -4.24
C LYS A 173 -17.51 -14.72 -3.79
N LEU A 174 -18.72 -14.22 -3.71
CA LEU A 174 -19.91 -15.02 -3.55
C LEU A 174 -20.37 -15.44 -4.95
N ILE A 175 -19.87 -16.57 -5.44
CA ILE A 175 -20.14 -17.07 -6.79
C ILE A 175 -20.84 -18.43 -6.67
N GLY A 176 -22.04 -18.50 -7.24
CA GLY A 176 -22.82 -19.72 -7.29
C GLY A 176 -24.21 -19.48 -7.88
N GLY A 177 -24.91 -20.57 -8.21
CA GLY A 177 -26.29 -20.54 -8.64
C GLY A 177 -27.26 -20.64 -7.46
N GLU A 178 -28.54 -20.88 -7.78
CA GLU A 178 -29.63 -20.96 -6.82
C GLU A 178 -29.42 -21.95 -5.67
N ARG A 179 -28.62 -23.01 -5.89
CA ARG A 179 -28.31 -24.03 -4.87
C ARG A 179 -27.03 -23.77 -4.09
N ALA A 180 -26.33 -22.65 -4.36
CA ALA A 180 -25.10 -22.34 -3.66
C ALA A 180 -25.36 -22.04 -2.17
N ARG A 181 -24.41 -22.47 -1.33
CA ARG A 181 -24.35 -22.11 0.09
C ARG A 181 -23.06 -21.34 0.33
N TYR A 182 -23.10 -20.39 1.22
CA TYR A 182 -21.97 -19.47 1.49
C TYR A 182 -21.44 -19.56 2.92
N THR A 183 -22.19 -20.24 3.80
CA THR A 183 -21.80 -20.58 5.18
C THR A 183 -22.06 -22.08 5.42
N GLU A 184 -21.48 -22.64 6.49
CA GLU A 184 -21.75 -24.02 6.88
C GLU A 184 -23.13 -24.19 7.54
N GLU A 185 -23.75 -23.10 7.93
CA GLU A 185 -25.04 -23.05 8.66
C GLU A 185 -26.25 -22.83 7.73
N ASP A 186 -26.00 -22.56 6.44
CA ASP A 186 -27.03 -22.27 5.43
C ASP A 186 -27.63 -23.55 4.79
#